data_dbb106cb5f446ce7098ce196cadfb744
#
_entry.id   dbb106cb5f446ce7098ce196cadfb744
#
_cell.length_a   1.000
_cell.length_b   1.000
_cell.length_c   1.000
_cell.angle_alpha   90.00
_cell.angle_beta   90.00
_cell.angle_gamma   90.00
#
_symmetry.space_group_name_H-M   'P 1'
#
loop_
_entity.id
_entity.type
_entity.pdbx_description
1 polymer ?
#
loop_
_entity_poly.entity_id
_entity_poly.type
_entity_poly.pdbx_seq_one_letter_code
_entity_poly.pdbx_strand_id
1 'polypeptide(L)' 'MNDVRVEVSYRLSNESETRYVVVDAMTGRVVYSAKGYGYTSYKKALACYRWKHEKLRKGMI' A
#
# COMPACT_ATOMS: atom_id res chain seq x y z
N MET A 1 -12.68 -6.19 9.39
CA MET A 1 -11.41 -5.86 8.74
C MET A 1 -11.65 -5.48 7.29
N ASN A 2 -11.08 -4.39 6.85
CA ASN A 2 -11.30 -3.92 5.48
C ASN A 2 -10.37 -4.64 4.51
N ASP A 3 -10.90 -5.00 3.36
CA ASP A 3 -10.08 -5.53 2.29
C ASP A 3 -9.28 -4.40 1.66
N VAL A 4 -8.06 -4.73 1.29
CA VAL A 4 -7.19 -3.79 0.60
C VAL A 4 -6.64 -4.44 -0.65
N ARG A 5 -6.17 -3.61 -1.57
CA ARG A 5 -5.46 -4.08 -2.76
C ARG A 5 -4.33 -3.13 -3.09
N VAL A 6 -3.38 -3.63 -3.85
CA VAL A 6 -2.27 -2.82 -4.35
C VAL A 6 -2.63 -2.34 -5.74
N GLU A 7 -2.50 -1.04 -5.98
CA GLU A 7 -2.77 -0.45 -7.28
C GLU A 7 -1.60 0.40 -7.73
N VAL A 8 -1.47 0.56 -9.04
CA VAL A 8 -0.52 1.49 -9.62
C VAL A 8 -0.99 2.91 -9.34
N SER A 9 -0.10 3.74 -8.82
CA SER A 9 -0.40 5.16 -8.63
C SER A 9 0.10 5.94 -9.84
N TYR A 10 -0.80 6.37 -10.68
CA TYR A 10 -0.43 7.17 -11.85
C TYR A 10 0.14 8.52 -11.43
N ARG A 11 -0.32 9.03 -10.30
CA ARG A 11 0.15 10.31 -9.76
C ARG A 11 1.63 10.24 -9.34
N LEU A 12 2.04 9.12 -8.72
CA LEU A 12 3.38 8.97 -8.20
C LEU A 12 4.32 8.30 -9.19
N SER A 13 3.78 7.72 -10.25
CA SER A 13 4.58 7.06 -11.29
C SER A 13 5.08 8.07 -12.31
N ASN A 14 6.17 7.70 -12.99
CA ASN A 14 6.67 8.48 -14.12
C ASN A 14 7.08 7.53 -15.24
N GLU A 15 7.65 8.07 -16.33
CA GLU A 15 7.98 7.28 -17.50
C GLU A 15 9.01 6.18 -17.22
N SER A 16 9.89 6.40 -16.26
CA SER A 16 10.95 5.44 -15.94
C SER A 16 10.65 4.56 -14.74
N GLU A 17 9.67 4.93 -13.89
CA GLU A 17 9.36 4.16 -12.70
C GLU A 17 7.87 4.08 -12.47
N THR A 18 7.40 2.86 -12.20
CA THR A 18 6.04 2.63 -11.77
C THR A 18 6.01 2.62 -10.25
N ARG A 19 5.06 3.31 -9.65
CA ARG A 19 4.87 3.35 -8.21
C ARG A 19 3.53 2.75 -7.84
N TYR A 20 3.50 2.10 -6.70
CA TYR A 20 2.32 1.38 -6.21
C TYR A 20 1.87 1.95 -4.89
N VAL A 21 0.58 1.83 -4.61
CA VAL A 21 0.00 2.22 -3.32
C VAL A 21 -0.96 1.14 -2.87
N VAL A 22 -1.23 1.11 -1.58
CA VAL A 22 -2.23 0.22 -1.02
C VAL A 22 -3.50 1.02 -0.83
N VAL A 23 -4.59 0.54 -1.39
CA VAL A 23 -5.88 1.24 -1.34
C VAL A 23 -6.93 0.36 -0.66
N ASP A 24 -7.92 1.02 -0.06
CA ASP A 24 -9.10 0.35 0.47
C ASP A 24 -9.93 -0.14 -0.72
N ALA A 25 -10.23 -1.44 -0.75
CA ALA A 25 -10.92 -2.03 -1.88
C ALA A 25 -12.35 -1.54 -2.04
N MET A 26 -12.97 -1.08 -0.96
CA MET A 26 -14.35 -0.61 -0.99
C MET A 26 -14.46 0.85 -1.43
N THR A 27 -13.55 1.70 -0.97
CA THR A 27 -13.64 3.14 -1.20
C THR A 27 -12.66 3.66 -2.24
N GLY A 28 -11.61 2.90 -2.54
CA GLY A 28 -10.54 3.33 -3.41
C GLY A 28 -9.58 4.33 -2.79
N ARG A 29 -9.72 4.61 -1.50
CA ARG A 29 -8.87 5.57 -0.83
C ARG A 29 -7.50 4.95 -0.54
N VAL A 30 -6.45 5.75 -0.68
CA VAL A 30 -5.09 5.31 -0.39
C VAL A 30 -4.93 5.13 1.12
N VAL A 31 -4.52 3.92 1.51
CA VAL A 31 -4.29 3.58 2.92
C VAL A 31 -2.81 3.75 3.26
N TYR A 32 -1.93 3.24 2.40
CA TYR A 32 -0.50 3.35 2.57
C TYR A 32 0.14 3.75 1.25
N SER A 33 1.06 4.70 1.30
CA SER A 33 1.73 5.22 0.11
C SER A 33 3.23 5.42 0.32
N ALA A 34 3.82 4.74 1.30
CA ALA A 34 5.24 4.89 1.64
C ALA A 34 5.60 6.37 1.83
N LYS A 35 4.85 7.04 2.70
CA LYS A 35 5.03 8.46 3.03
C LYS A 35 4.86 9.38 1.81
N GLY A 36 4.05 8.96 0.84
CA GLY A 36 3.78 9.75 -0.34
C GLY A 36 4.70 9.49 -1.53
N TYR A 37 5.70 8.62 -1.37
CA TYR A 37 6.61 8.30 -2.46
C TYR A 37 6.12 7.17 -3.35
N GLY A 38 5.27 6.32 -2.81
CA GLY A 38 4.83 5.12 -3.50
C GLY A 38 5.84 3.98 -3.36
N TYR A 39 5.35 2.76 -3.42
CA TYR A 39 6.21 1.58 -3.36
C TYR A 39 6.76 1.28 -4.74
N THR A 40 7.99 0.76 -4.80
CA THR A 40 8.66 0.50 -6.07
C THR A 40 8.25 -0.82 -6.71
N SER A 41 7.56 -1.69 -5.98
CA SER A 41 7.05 -2.92 -6.55
C SER A 41 5.79 -3.35 -5.85
N TYR A 42 5.00 -4.17 -6.54
CA TYR A 42 3.78 -4.76 -5.99
C TYR A 42 4.10 -5.56 -4.73
N LYS A 43 5.15 -6.38 -4.78
CA LYS A 43 5.53 -7.21 -3.65
C LYS A 43 5.92 -6.37 -2.44
N LYS A 44 6.63 -5.28 -2.63
CA LYS A 44 7.02 -4.39 -1.53
C LYS A 44 5.81 -3.74 -0.89
N ALA A 45 4.86 -3.29 -1.69
CA ALA A 45 3.64 -2.69 -1.18
C ALA A 45 2.86 -3.69 -0.33
N LEU A 46 2.67 -4.89 -0.85
CA LEU A 46 1.90 -5.92 -0.16
C LEU A 46 2.60 -6.39 1.12
N ALA A 47 3.91 -6.59 1.05
CA ALA A 47 4.69 -7.02 2.21
C ALA A 47 4.67 -5.97 3.32
N CYS A 48 4.80 -4.70 2.96
CA CYS A 48 4.77 -3.61 3.93
C CYS A 48 3.40 -3.54 4.63
N TYR A 49 2.32 -3.67 3.86
CA TYR A 49 0.98 -3.67 4.42
C TYR A 49 0.80 -4.85 5.38
N ARG A 50 1.19 -6.05 4.98
CA ARG A 50 1.05 -7.24 5.81
C ARG A 50 1.85 -7.12 7.10
N TRP A 51 3.07 -6.62 7.01
CA TRP A 51 3.92 -6.41 8.18
C TRP A 51 3.28 -5.44 9.17
N LYS A 52 2.78 -4.32 8.69
CA LYS A 52 2.14 -3.32 9.54
C LYS A 52 0.87 -3.85 10.18
N HIS A 53 0.10 -4.60 9.41
CA HIS A 53 -1.14 -5.17 9.90
C HIS A 53 -0.89 -6.19 11.00
N GLU A 54 0.09 -7.07 10.81
CA GLU A 54 0.45 -8.07 11.82
C GLU A 54 0.98 -7.41 13.09
N LYS A 55 1.80 -6.39 12.94
CA LYS A 55 2.34 -5.66 14.08
C LYS A 55 1.24 -5.02 14.92
N LEU A 56 0.26 -4.44 14.28
CA LEU A 56 -0.89 -3.86 14.98
C LEU A 56 -1.70 -4.92 15.72
N ARG A 57 -1.91 -6.08 15.09
CA ARG A 57 -2.60 -7.18 15.73
C ARG A 57 -1.88 -7.64 16.99
N LYS A 58 -0.58 -7.83 16.89
CA LYS A 58 0.22 -8.25 18.04
C LYS A 58 0.24 -7.19 19.14
N GLY A 59 0.24 -5.94 18.75
CA GLY A 59 0.23 -4.84 19.71
C GLY A 59 -1.06 -4.72 20.48
N MET A 60 -2.14 -5.29 19.97
CA MET A 60 -3.44 -5.25 20.63
C MET A 60 -3.65 -6.39 21.61
N ILE A 61 -2.78 -7.35 21.61
CA ILE A 61 -2.82 -8.48 22.54
C ILE A 61 -1.93 -8.19 23.74
#